data_a14817dbe603ea7b581a89e280492235
#
_entry.id   a14817dbe603ea7b581a89e280492235
#
_cell.length_a   1.000
_cell.length_b   1.000
_cell.length_c   1.000
_cell.angle_alpha   90.00
_cell.angle_beta   90.00
_cell.angle_gamma   90.00
#
_symmetry.space_group_name_H-M   'P 1'
#
loop_
_entity.id
_entity.type
_entity.pdbx_description
1 polymer ?
#
loop_
_entity_poly.entity_id
_entity_poly.type
_entity_poly.pdbx_seq_one_letter_code
_entity_poly.pdbx_strand_id
1 'polypeptide(L)'
;MNNSLYKIPFCKTEIEEFLNQIIDSDNTENSVEFDGILKEIVKTEIKPGSVILIALPNSKTLVQYYFATLLAGGVPTLLSPSTSSRRVMEIANSLGATAIIAPKLADFVSYCEKNYSIGDFRMSFFNLLNKKIYSPGDVIILTSGTSGILSGCLHNINSLICNAQRHTKSVNLVESDILLINLPLYYSYAMVAQMLAAFVRKCRLVISGPTFTPKNYISLLEKYKITISSITPLLVKNLLKSNCAIPNSLKTLTVGGDFLNPTYTQQLLNLYPNLELYLTYGLTEAGPRVATLAAHNEPVEKFLSVGLPMEGVEVSLKKLNIDDNSGELIITSDTILKKKVGRDFKGNPIVGPNTIATGDLFEIDLDGYLYFKGRISDFIITNGEKVSLSSIRNLINSLPGVYKVTTQPYQVEEGEYKYDLNIYIDNEDLYMKEELKKNIYQLLLRNERPYAIRVYPAQAIQAHK
;
A
#
# COMPACT_ATOMS: atom_id res chain seq x y z
N MET A 1 4.61 -6.53 -36.02
CA MET A 1 3.38 -7.32 -35.83
C MET A 1 2.91 -7.10 -34.39
N ASN A 2 1.99 -6.16 -34.20
CA ASN A 2 1.39 -5.82 -32.89
C ASN A 2 0.24 -6.81 -32.61
N ASN A 3 0.56 -7.97 -32.07
CA ASN A 3 -0.46 -8.87 -31.56
C ASN A 3 -0.13 -9.20 -30.11
N SER A 4 -0.55 -8.34 -29.17
CA SER A 4 -0.86 -8.86 -27.85
C SER A 4 -2.07 -9.77 -28.04
N LEU A 5 -1.90 -11.07 -27.84
CA LEU A 5 -2.97 -12.09 -27.86
C LEU A 5 -4.11 -11.72 -26.88
N TYR A 6 -3.88 -10.77 -26.01
CA TYR A 6 -4.76 -10.30 -24.95
C TYR A 6 -4.86 -8.77 -24.99
N LYS A 7 -6.01 -8.20 -24.60
CA LYS A 7 -6.26 -6.74 -24.54
C LYS A 7 -5.46 -6.06 -23.40
N ILE A 8 -4.12 -6.07 -23.52
CA ILE A 8 -3.17 -5.43 -22.60
C ILE A 8 -2.73 -4.10 -23.26
N PRO A 9 -2.64 -2.96 -22.50
CA PRO A 9 -2.43 -1.64 -23.08
C PRO A 9 -0.97 -1.35 -23.48
N PHE A 10 -0.10 -2.34 -23.46
CA PHE A 10 1.32 -2.22 -23.78
C PHE A 10 1.85 -3.47 -24.47
N CYS A 11 2.93 -3.32 -25.22
CA CYS A 11 3.60 -4.42 -25.93
C CYS A 11 4.90 -4.85 -25.23
N LYS A 12 5.48 -5.97 -25.70
CA LYS A 12 6.74 -6.50 -25.19
C LYS A 12 7.88 -5.48 -25.27
N THR A 13 8.00 -4.75 -26.38
CA THR A 13 9.06 -3.76 -26.60
C THR A 13 9.01 -2.63 -25.57
N GLU A 14 7.81 -2.09 -25.26
CA GLU A 14 7.65 -1.05 -24.25
C GLU A 14 8.07 -1.53 -22.86
N ILE A 15 7.81 -2.80 -22.55
CA ILE A 15 8.27 -3.40 -21.27
C ILE A 15 9.80 -3.53 -21.28
N GLU A 16 10.40 -4.01 -22.35
CA GLU A 16 11.86 -4.16 -22.47
C GLU A 16 12.56 -2.80 -22.36
N GLU A 17 12.06 -1.77 -23.01
CA GLU A 17 12.54 -0.39 -22.86
C GLU A 17 12.49 0.08 -21.39
N PHE A 18 11.37 -0.15 -20.71
CA PHE A 18 11.22 0.20 -19.29
C PHE A 18 12.18 -0.60 -18.39
N LEU A 19 12.29 -1.90 -18.60
CA LEU A 19 13.20 -2.76 -17.82
C LEU A 19 14.67 -2.33 -17.95
N ASN A 20 15.05 -1.78 -19.11
CA ASN A 20 16.39 -1.23 -19.31
C ASN A 20 16.66 0.05 -18.52
N GLN A 21 15.62 0.74 -18.07
CA GLN A 21 15.71 1.93 -17.22
C GLN A 21 15.70 1.60 -15.71
N ILE A 22 15.50 0.32 -15.34
CA ILE A 22 15.49 -0.12 -13.95
C ILE A 22 16.90 -0.44 -13.48
N ILE A 23 17.28 0.19 -12.35
CA ILE A 23 18.49 -0.10 -11.59
C ILE A 23 18.07 -0.87 -10.33
N ASP A 24 18.63 -2.06 -10.15
CA ASP A 24 18.49 -2.83 -8.91
C ASP A 24 19.66 -2.47 -7.99
N SER A 25 19.37 -1.84 -6.84
CA SER A 25 20.42 -1.36 -5.94
C SER A 25 21.13 -2.47 -5.18
N ASP A 26 20.45 -3.59 -5.00
CA ASP A 26 20.87 -4.69 -4.15
C ASP A 26 21.41 -5.88 -4.97
N ASN A 27 21.14 -5.89 -6.27
CA ASN A 27 21.53 -6.97 -7.17
C ASN A 27 22.17 -6.42 -8.45
N THR A 28 23.49 -6.51 -8.53
CA THR A 28 24.29 -6.05 -9.69
C THR A 28 24.62 -7.17 -10.68
N GLU A 29 24.23 -8.43 -10.38
CA GLU A 29 24.52 -9.56 -11.23
C GLU A 29 23.52 -9.68 -12.40
N ASN A 30 23.98 -10.30 -13.50
CA ASN A 30 23.23 -10.47 -14.74
C ASN A 30 21.87 -11.14 -14.49
N SER A 31 20.82 -10.37 -14.49
CA SER A 31 19.45 -10.90 -14.47
C SER A 31 19.19 -11.65 -15.77
N VAL A 32 18.46 -12.77 -15.70
CA VAL A 32 17.95 -13.49 -16.88
C VAL A 32 17.20 -12.50 -17.77
N GLU A 33 17.45 -12.56 -19.09
CA GLU A 33 16.77 -11.66 -20.02
C GLU A 33 15.25 -11.87 -20.00
N PHE A 34 14.50 -10.78 -20.10
CA PHE A 34 13.04 -10.79 -20.05
C PHE A 34 12.40 -11.74 -21.06
N ASP A 35 12.94 -11.78 -22.28
CA ASP A 35 12.48 -12.70 -23.34
C ASP A 35 12.63 -14.17 -22.93
N GLY A 36 13.71 -14.51 -22.26
CA GLY A 36 13.92 -15.85 -21.69
C GLY A 36 12.86 -16.22 -20.67
N ILE A 37 12.59 -15.33 -19.70
CA ILE A 37 11.55 -15.51 -18.68
C ILE A 37 10.17 -15.70 -19.33
N LEU A 38 9.81 -14.84 -20.27
CA LEU A 38 8.53 -14.92 -20.99
C LEU A 38 8.37 -16.24 -21.73
N LYS A 39 9.39 -16.66 -22.49
CA LYS A 39 9.39 -17.95 -23.22
C LYS A 39 9.22 -19.14 -22.28
N GLU A 40 9.91 -19.13 -21.13
CA GLU A 40 9.80 -20.21 -20.14
C GLU A 40 8.39 -20.26 -19.53
N ILE A 41 7.79 -19.11 -19.17
CA ILE A 41 6.41 -19.07 -18.65
C ILE A 41 5.43 -19.59 -19.71
N VAL A 42 5.56 -19.18 -20.97
CA VAL A 42 4.70 -19.65 -22.07
C VAL A 42 4.80 -21.16 -22.26
N LYS A 43 6.00 -21.76 -22.16
CA LYS A 43 6.22 -23.21 -22.24
C LYS A 43 5.51 -24.00 -21.13
N THR A 44 5.16 -23.38 -20.01
CA THR A 44 4.41 -24.08 -18.96
C THR A 44 2.94 -24.30 -19.32
N GLU A 45 2.48 -23.76 -20.43
CA GLU A 45 1.11 -23.90 -20.95
C GLU A 45 0.03 -23.50 -19.94
N ILE A 46 0.28 -22.44 -19.17
CA ILE A 46 -0.74 -21.87 -18.29
C ILE A 46 -1.98 -21.47 -19.10
N LYS A 47 -3.15 -21.82 -18.59
CA LYS A 47 -4.41 -21.37 -19.20
C LYS A 47 -4.54 -19.85 -19.05
N PRO A 48 -4.93 -19.13 -20.10
CA PRO A 48 -5.21 -17.69 -20.00
C PRO A 48 -6.19 -17.39 -18.88
N GLY A 49 -5.88 -16.37 -18.06
CA GLY A 49 -6.65 -16.02 -16.86
C GLY A 49 -6.31 -16.81 -15.60
N SER A 50 -5.31 -17.71 -15.66
CA SER A 50 -4.82 -18.42 -14.46
C SER A 50 -4.17 -17.48 -13.45
N VAL A 51 -4.49 -17.62 -12.17
CA VAL A 51 -3.87 -16.84 -11.09
C VAL A 51 -2.49 -17.38 -10.78
N ILE A 52 -1.49 -16.51 -10.89
CA ILE A 52 -0.09 -16.82 -10.61
C ILE A 52 0.38 -15.96 -9.43
N LEU A 53 0.68 -16.63 -8.33
CA LEU A 53 1.29 -15.97 -7.17
C LEU A 53 2.77 -15.70 -7.48
N ILE A 54 3.30 -14.55 -7.08
CA ILE A 54 4.70 -14.18 -7.26
C ILE A 54 5.26 -13.74 -5.92
N ALA A 55 6.10 -14.57 -5.30
CA ALA A 55 6.67 -14.38 -3.96
C ALA A 55 8.18 -14.10 -4.07
N LEU A 56 8.52 -12.94 -4.62
CA LEU A 56 9.90 -12.49 -4.84
C LEU A 56 10.18 -11.18 -4.10
N PRO A 57 11.43 -10.94 -3.67
CA PRO A 57 11.81 -9.66 -3.08
C PRO A 57 11.70 -8.52 -4.12
N ASN A 58 11.59 -7.28 -3.64
CA ASN A 58 11.68 -6.10 -4.49
C ASN A 58 12.97 -6.19 -5.34
N SER A 59 12.82 -6.22 -6.64
CA SER A 59 13.94 -6.33 -7.58
C SER A 59 13.47 -6.04 -9.00
N LYS A 60 14.39 -5.76 -9.90
CA LYS A 60 14.12 -5.74 -11.35
C LYS A 60 13.51 -7.07 -11.81
N THR A 61 14.00 -8.18 -11.26
CA THR A 61 13.52 -9.53 -11.56
C THR A 61 12.05 -9.71 -11.19
N LEU A 62 11.60 -9.23 -10.02
CA LEU A 62 10.17 -9.24 -9.67
C LEU A 62 9.33 -8.53 -10.75
N VAL A 63 9.78 -7.37 -11.21
CA VAL A 63 9.09 -6.60 -12.27
C VAL A 63 9.06 -7.37 -13.59
N GLN A 64 10.15 -8.06 -13.96
CA GLN A 64 10.18 -8.93 -15.14
C GLN A 64 9.14 -10.05 -15.06
N TYR A 65 9.06 -10.78 -13.94
CA TYR A 65 8.07 -11.86 -13.75
C TYR A 65 6.64 -11.35 -13.73
N TYR A 66 6.39 -10.17 -13.15
CA TYR A 66 5.08 -9.54 -13.17
C TYR A 66 4.59 -9.29 -14.61
N PHE A 67 5.39 -8.61 -15.43
CA PHE A 67 5.03 -8.31 -16.82
C PHE A 67 5.01 -9.55 -17.70
N ALA A 68 5.95 -10.48 -17.51
CA ALA A 68 5.97 -11.74 -18.26
C ALA A 68 4.71 -12.58 -17.98
N THR A 69 4.25 -12.62 -16.72
CA THR A 69 2.99 -13.29 -16.36
C THR A 69 1.81 -12.66 -17.08
N LEU A 70 1.72 -11.32 -17.11
CA LEU A 70 0.65 -10.60 -17.84
C LEU A 70 0.69 -10.91 -19.33
N LEU A 71 1.86 -10.83 -19.99
CA LEU A 71 2.01 -11.12 -21.42
C LEU A 71 1.71 -12.58 -21.77
N ALA A 72 2.00 -13.52 -20.87
CA ALA A 72 1.61 -14.92 -21.02
C ALA A 72 0.12 -15.18 -20.78
N GLY A 73 -0.67 -14.13 -20.47
CA GLY A 73 -2.11 -14.22 -20.22
C GLY A 73 -2.45 -14.64 -18.80
N GLY A 74 -1.49 -14.76 -17.89
CA GLY A 74 -1.71 -15.04 -16.47
C GLY A 74 -2.22 -13.80 -15.71
N VAL A 75 -2.73 -14.02 -14.50
CA VAL A 75 -3.21 -12.99 -13.56
C VAL A 75 -2.21 -12.90 -12.41
N PRO A 76 -1.26 -11.95 -12.43
CA PRO A 76 -0.24 -11.85 -11.40
C PRO A 76 -0.84 -11.38 -10.08
N THR A 77 -0.34 -11.97 -9.00
CA THR A 77 -0.67 -11.63 -7.61
C THR A 77 0.61 -11.60 -6.80
N LEU A 78 1.08 -10.42 -6.43
CA LEU A 78 2.32 -10.27 -5.67
C LEU A 78 2.12 -10.62 -4.19
N LEU A 79 3.07 -11.36 -3.63
CA LEU A 79 3.14 -11.73 -2.22
C LEU A 79 4.45 -11.25 -1.59
N SER A 80 4.43 -11.04 -0.27
CA SER A 80 5.67 -10.93 0.48
C SER A 80 6.50 -12.22 0.35
N PRO A 81 7.80 -12.12 0.05
CA PRO A 81 8.68 -13.29 -0.01
C PRO A 81 8.82 -14.02 1.35
N SER A 82 8.52 -13.34 2.45
CA SER A 82 8.51 -13.91 3.80
C SER A 82 7.18 -14.58 4.18
N THR A 83 6.22 -14.69 3.25
CA THR A 83 4.95 -15.37 3.52
C THR A 83 5.19 -16.84 3.81
N SER A 84 4.77 -17.32 4.99
CA SER A 84 4.95 -18.73 5.37
C SER A 84 4.22 -19.68 4.43
N SER A 85 4.73 -20.91 4.28
CA SER A 85 4.15 -21.94 3.39
C SER A 85 2.68 -22.20 3.69
N ARG A 86 2.29 -22.26 4.96
CA ARG A 86 0.90 -22.37 5.36
C ARG A 86 0.06 -21.22 4.83
N ARG A 87 0.54 -19.99 4.98
CA ARG A 87 -0.18 -18.79 4.52
C ARG A 87 -0.25 -18.72 2.99
N VAL A 88 0.79 -19.13 2.28
CA VAL A 88 0.78 -19.30 0.82
C VAL A 88 -0.34 -20.24 0.40
N MET A 89 -0.50 -21.39 1.05
CA MET A 89 -1.55 -22.36 0.75
C MET A 89 -2.96 -21.83 1.05
N GLU A 90 -3.13 -21.10 2.15
CA GLU A 90 -4.40 -20.42 2.46
C GLU A 90 -4.79 -19.41 1.37
N ILE A 91 -3.82 -18.60 0.92
CA ILE A 91 -4.01 -17.63 -0.18
C ILE A 91 -4.33 -18.36 -1.49
N ALA A 92 -3.54 -19.37 -1.83
CA ALA A 92 -3.72 -20.15 -3.06
C ALA A 92 -5.12 -20.78 -3.11
N ASN A 93 -5.57 -21.40 -2.03
CA ASN A 93 -6.92 -21.96 -1.92
C ASN A 93 -8.01 -20.90 -2.01
N SER A 94 -7.82 -19.76 -1.34
CA SER A 94 -8.79 -18.66 -1.31
C SER A 94 -9.00 -18.03 -2.69
N LEU A 95 -7.89 -17.78 -3.39
CA LEU A 95 -7.91 -17.18 -4.73
C LEU A 95 -8.14 -18.18 -5.86
N GLY A 96 -8.01 -19.49 -5.59
CA GLY A 96 -8.02 -20.54 -6.61
C GLY A 96 -6.79 -20.43 -7.51
N ALA A 97 -5.61 -20.20 -6.93
CA ALA A 97 -4.38 -19.99 -7.66
C ALA A 97 -3.93 -21.25 -8.41
N THR A 98 -3.37 -21.06 -9.60
CA THR A 98 -2.86 -22.14 -10.44
C THR A 98 -1.43 -22.50 -10.08
N ALA A 99 -0.57 -21.49 -9.89
CA ALA A 99 0.85 -21.70 -9.63
C ALA A 99 1.44 -20.57 -8.79
N ILE A 100 2.67 -20.78 -8.32
CA ILE A 100 3.48 -19.77 -7.65
C ILE A 100 4.87 -19.72 -8.26
N ILE A 101 5.40 -18.51 -8.40
CA ILE A 101 6.80 -18.24 -8.75
C ILE A 101 7.51 -17.80 -7.47
N ALA A 102 8.57 -18.53 -7.09
CA ALA A 102 9.29 -18.33 -5.85
C ALA A 102 10.73 -18.87 -5.92
N PRO A 103 11.59 -18.60 -4.93
CA PRO A 103 12.93 -19.20 -4.85
C PRO A 103 12.89 -20.73 -4.90
N LYS A 104 13.92 -21.37 -5.44
CA LYS A 104 14.00 -22.83 -5.67
C LYS A 104 13.90 -23.65 -4.39
N LEU A 105 14.29 -23.09 -3.25
CA LEU A 105 14.32 -23.78 -1.94
C LEU A 105 13.08 -23.54 -1.08
N ALA A 106 12.00 -23.02 -1.66
CA ALA A 106 10.78 -22.75 -0.90
C ALA A 106 10.07 -24.05 -0.43
N ASP A 107 9.70 -24.11 0.84
CA ASP A 107 9.16 -25.33 1.51
C ASP A 107 7.81 -25.81 0.97
N PHE A 108 7.02 -24.95 0.30
CA PHE A 108 5.70 -25.32 -0.23
C PHE A 108 5.73 -26.18 -1.49
N VAL A 109 6.91 -26.45 -2.04
CA VAL A 109 7.09 -27.30 -3.24
C VAL A 109 6.47 -28.69 -3.07
N SER A 110 6.42 -29.21 -1.83
CA SER A 110 5.76 -30.48 -1.50
C SER A 110 4.24 -30.50 -1.74
N TYR A 111 3.59 -29.35 -1.83
CA TYR A 111 2.16 -29.19 -2.12
C TYR A 111 1.85 -29.01 -3.61
N CYS A 112 2.87 -29.16 -4.48
CA CYS A 112 2.78 -28.87 -5.90
C CYS A 112 2.92 -30.15 -6.72
N GLU A 113 2.11 -30.26 -7.78
CA GLU A 113 2.09 -31.42 -8.68
C GLU A 113 3.17 -31.36 -9.77
N LYS A 114 3.54 -30.15 -10.21
CA LYS A 114 4.53 -29.90 -11.27
C LYS A 114 5.41 -28.72 -10.93
N ASN A 115 6.67 -28.79 -11.35
CA ASN A 115 7.65 -27.72 -11.10
C ASN A 115 8.44 -27.46 -12.38
N TYR A 116 8.58 -26.18 -12.73
CA TYR A 116 9.39 -25.71 -13.85
C TYR A 116 10.47 -24.75 -13.35
N SER A 117 11.70 -24.90 -13.83
CA SER A 117 12.73 -23.87 -13.59
C SER A 117 12.51 -22.75 -14.57
N ILE A 118 12.45 -21.51 -14.08
CA ILE A 118 12.32 -20.31 -14.90
C ILE A 118 13.42 -19.35 -14.43
N GLY A 119 14.52 -19.27 -15.18
CA GLY A 119 15.72 -18.57 -14.73
C GLY A 119 16.19 -19.11 -13.36
N ASP A 120 16.40 -18.19 -12.40
CA ASP A 120 16.89 -18.51 -11.06
C ASP A 120 15.78 -18.98 -10.09
N PHE A 121 14.53 -18.91 -10.53
CA PHE A 121 13.36 -19.23 -9.72
C PHE A 121 12.66 -20.50 -10.20
N ARG A 122 11.65 -20.88 -9.47
CA ARG A 122 10.80 -22.03 -9.77
C ARG A 122 9.35 -21.60 -9.88
N MET A 123 8.67 -22.05 -10.93
CA MET A 123 7.21 -22.00 -11.04
C MET A 123 6.65 -23.37 -10.66
N SER A 124 5.88 -23.38 -9.58
CA SER A 124 5.32 -24.59 -8.98
C SER A 124 3.80 -24.55 -9.10
N PHE A 125 3.20 -25.60 -9.68
CA PHE A 125 1.76 -25.72 -9.91
C PHE A 125 1.09 -26.38 -8.72
N PHE A 126 0.12 -25.71 -8.12
CA PHE A 126 -0.63 -26.25 -6.98
C PHE A 126 -1.53 -27.40 -7.40
N ASN A 127 -1.62 -28.43 -6.54
CA ASN A 127 -2.62 -29.50 -6.65
C ASN A 127 -3.92 -29.05 -5.95
N LEU A 128 -4.67 -28.14 -6.58
CA LEU A 128 -5.94 -27.61 -6.07
C LEU A 128 -7.09 -28.01 -6.96
N LEU A 129 -8.20 -28.45 -6.37
CA LEU A 129 -9.42 -28.83 -7.10
C LEU A 129 -10.17 -27.63 -7.66
N ASN A 130 -10.14 -26.49 -6.97
CA ASN A 130 -10.95 -25.29 -7.29
C ASN A 130 -10.08 -24.15 -7.85
N LYS A 131 -9.30 -24.42 -8.90
CA LYS A 131 -8.55 -23.38 -9.62
C LYS A 131 -9.54 -22.40 -10.29
N LYS A 132 -9.31 -21.09 -10.13
CA LYS A 132 -10.16 -20.04 -10.74
C LYS A 132 -9.48 -19.46 -11.96
N ILE A 133 -10.29 -19.14 -12.94
CA ILE A 133 -9.87 -18.48 -14.18
C ILE A 133 -10.55 -17.11 -14.25
N TYR A 134 -9.75 -16.08 -14.48
CA TYR A 134 -10.20 -14.70 -14.69
C TYR A 134 -9.93 -14.29 -16.15
N SER A 135 -10.04 -13.01 -16.45
CA SER A 135 -9.72 -12.54 -17.80
C SER A 135 -8.22 -12.23 -17.92
N PRO A 136 -7.56 -12.56 -19.05
CA PRO A 136 -6.23 -12.03 -19.32
C PRO A 136 -6.18 -10.51 -19.22
N GLY A 137 -5.13 -9.98 -18.62
CA GLY A 137 -5.01 -8.56 -18.28
C GLY A 137 -5.64 -8.19 -16.92
N ASP A 138 -6.25 -9.13 -16.22
CA ASP A 138 -6.63 -8.91 -14.82
C ASP A 138 -5.40 -9.03 -13.90
N VAL A 139 -5.46 -8.35 -12.77
CA VAL A 139 -4.46 -8.32 -11.70
C VAL A 139 -5.17 -8.44 -10.36
N ILE A 140 -4.64 -9.26 -9.46
CA ILE A 140 -5.14 -9.32 -8.08
C ILE A 140 -4.15 -8.64 -7.16
N ILE A 141 -4.62 -7.65 -6.41
CA ILE A 141 -3.86 -6.97 -5.36
C ILE A 141 -4.45 -7.37 -4.01
N LEU A 142 -3.61 -7.95 -3.15
CA LEU A 142 -4.04 -8.39 -1.83
C LEU A 142 -4.25 -7.21 -0.88
N THR A 143 -5.24 -7.33 -0.02
CA THR A 143 -5.49 -6.40 1.08
C THR A 143 -5.35 -7.13 2.41
N SER A 144 -4.73 -6.49 3.40
CA SER A 144 -4.73 -6.97 4.78
C SER A 144 -6.11 -6.71 5.37
N GLY A 145 -7.01 -7.69 5.29
CA GLY A 145 -8.31 -7.60 5.95
C GLY A 145 -8.15 -7.49 7.48
N THR A 146 -8.98 -6.68 8.12
CA THR A 146 -9.04 -6.54 9.60
C THR A 146 -9.37 -7.85 10.33
N SER A 147 -9.86 -8.87 9.61
CA SER A 147 -10.20 -10.20 10.11
C SER A 147 -9.04 -11.22 10.00
N GLY A 148 -7.84 -10.81 9.61
CA GLY A 148 -6.71 -11.73 9.39
C GLY A 148 -6.83 -12.62 8.14
N ILE A 149 -7.96 -12.61 7.44
CA ILE A 149 -8.21 -13.35 6.20
C ILE A 149 -7.83 -12.45 5.04
N LEU A 150 -6.95 -12.94 4.17
CA LEU A 150 -6.51 -12.20 3.00
C LEU A 150 -7.60 -12.23 1.93
N SER A 151 -8.15 -11.07 1.61
CA SER A 151 -8.95 -10.84 0.44
C SER A 151 -8.12 -10.12 -0.63
N GLY A 152 -8.49 -10.28 -1.89
CA GLY A 152 -7.90 -9.57 -3.02
C GLY A 152 -8.89 -8.61 -3.67
N CYS A 153 -8.36 -7.57 -4.29
CA CYS A 153 -9.06 -6.72 -5.22
C CYS A 153 -8.69 -7.13 -6.63
N LEU A 154 -9.66 -7.56 -7.41
CA LEU A 154 -9.48 -7.86 -8.82
C LEU A 154 -9.61 -6.57 -9.63
N HIS A 155 -8.54 -6.17 -10.29
CA HIS A 155 -8.49 -5.03 -11.19
C HIS A 155 -8.22 -5.49 -12.63
N ASN A 156 -8.47 -4.62 -13.60
CA ASN A 156 -7.90 -4.75 -14.92
C ASN A 156 -6.62 -3.89 -15.01
N ILE A 157 -5.60 -4.36 -15.71
CA ILE A 157 -4.34 -3.61 -15.86
C ILE A 157 -4.56 -2.24 -16.52
N ASN A 158 -5.55 -2.11 -17.42
CA ASN A 158 -5.89 -0.81 -18.03
C ASN A 158 -6.34 0.20 -16.97
N SER A 159 -7.16 -0.22 -15.99
CA SER A 159 -7.61 0.66 -14.91
C SER A 159 -6.46 1.07 -13.98
N LEU A 160 -5.51 0.15 -13.70
CA LEU A 160 -4.32 0.46 -12.91
C LEU A 160 -3.37 1.43 -13.64
N ILE A 161 -3.19 1.25 -14.95
CA ILE A 161 -2.42 2.18 -15.80
C ILE A 161 -3.09 3.55 -15.84
N CYS A 162 -4.41 3.63 -16.01
CA CYS A 162 -5.15 4.89 -15.96
C CYS A 162 -4.97 5.60 -14.60
N ASN A 163 -5.08 4.86 -13.49
CA ASN A 163 -4.84 5.42 -12.15
C ASN A 163 -3.40 5.92 -11.98
N ALA A 164 -2.41 5.16 -12.48
CA ALA A 164 -1.01 5.58 -12.48
C ALA A 164 -0.79 6.87 -13.30
N GLN A 165 -1.39 6.99 -14.49
CA GLN A 165 -1.33 8.20 -15.33
C GLN A 165 -1.90 9.43 -14.61
N ARG A 166 -3.06 9.29 -13.96
CA ARG A 166 -3.67 10.37 -13.17
C ARG A 166 -2.80 10.77 -11.99
N HIS A 167 -2.24 9.77 -11.29
CA HIS A 167 -1.32 10.02 -10.19
C HIS A 167 -0.07 10.78 -10.66
N THR A 168 0.54 10.39 -11.78
CA THR A 168 1.73 11.11 -12.28
C THR A 168 1.45 12.58 -12.58
N LYS A 169 0.25 12.91 -13.06
CA LYS A 169 -0.18 14.31 -13.24
C LYS A 169 -0.34 15.03 -11.91
N SER A 170 -0.92 14.38 -10.90
CA SER A 170 -1.20 15.00 -9.60
C SER A 170 0.05 15.30 -8.76
N VAL A 171 1.19 14.68 -9.09
CA VAL A 171 2.48 14.89 -8.42
C VAL A 171 3.58 15.42 -9.36
N ASN A 172 3.20 15.92 -10.54
CA ASN A 172 4.09 16.51 -11.55
C ASN A 172 5.27 15.60 -11.97
N LEU A 173 5.08 14.25 -11.94
CA LEU A 173 6.11 13.32 -12.37
C LEU A 173 6.39 13.46 -13.88
N VAL A 174 7.65 13.60 -14.27
CA VAL A 174 8.10 13.75 -15.65
C VAL A 174 9.11 12.68 -16.05
N GLU A 175 9.34 12.50 -17.37
CA GLU A 175 10.25 11.49 -17.92
C GLU A 175 11.69 11.58 -17.40
N SER A 176 12.17 12.82 -17.14
CA SER A 176 13.53 13.07 -16.63
C SER A 176 13.71 12.70 -15.16
N ASP A 177 12.65 12.34 -14.43
CA ASP A 177 12.74 11.97 -13.03
C ASP A 177 13.41 10.61 -12.82
N ILE A 178 14.01 10.47 -11.64
CA ILE A 178 14.57 9.21 -11.14
C ILE A 178 13.80 8.84 -9.89
N LEU A 179 12.99 7.79 -9.97
CA LEU A 179 12.10 7.35 -8.91
C LEU A 179 12.77 6.26 -8.07
N LEU A 180 12.68 6.36 -6.73
CA LEU A 180 13.11 5.30 -5.81
C LEU A 180 11.92 4.49 -5.31
N ILE A 181 11.95 3.17 -5.51
CA ILE A 181 11.08 2.21 -4.81
C ILE A 181 11.83 1.65 -3.61
N ASN A 182 11.33 1.98 -2.43
CA ASN A 182 11.77 1.46 -1.14
C ASN A 182 10.60 0.86 -0.33
N LEU A 183 9.39 0.93 -0.87
CA LEU A 183 8.19 0.30 -0.32
C LEU A 183 7.96 -1.07 -0.99
N PRO A 184 7.36 -2.05 -0.28
CA PRO A 184 7.11 -3.36 -0.85
C PRO A 184 6.16 -3.31 -2.05
N LEU A 185 6.59 -3.88 -3.20
CA LEU A 185 5.82 -3.90 -4.45
C LEU A 185 4.53 -4.72 -4.38
N TYR A 186 4.37 -5.59 -3.40
CA TYR A 186 3.11 -6.32 -3.19
C TYR A 186 1.99 -5.46 -2.59
N TYR A 187 2.27 -4.20 -2.20
CA TYR A 187 1.24 -3.23 -1.85
C TYR A 187 0.86 -2.37 -3.06
N SER A 188 -0.42 -2.07 -3.18
CA SER A 188 -0.96 -1.26 -4.28
C SER A 188 -0.30 0.11 -4.43
N TYR A 189 0.12 0.72 -3.32
CA TYR A 189 0.81 2.00 -3.34
C TYR A 189 2.13 1.92 -4.13
N ALA A 190 3.03 1.01 -3.78
CA ALA A 190 4.30 0.85 -4.50
C ALA A 190 4.09 0.33 -5.93
N MET A 191 3.17 -0.62 -6.12
CA MET A 191 2.90 -1.20 -7.43
C MET A 191 2.41 -0.14 -8.42
N VAL A 192 1.41 0.66 -8.04
CA VAL A 192 0.75 1.59 -8.98
C VAL A 192 1.36 2.97 -8.94
N ALA A 193 1.53 3.58 -7.75
CA ALA A 193 2.02 4.95 -7.64
C ALA A 193 3.55 5.09 -7.80
N GLN A 194 4.28 3.97 -7.85
CA GLN A 194 5.73 3.99 -8.12
C GLN A 194 6.06 3.18 -9.39
N MET A 195 5.88 1.86 -9.41
CA MET A 195 6.30 1.01 -10.54
C MET A 195 5.52 1.34 -11.83
N LEU A 196 4.19 1.30 -11.80
CA LEU A 196 3.38 1.62 -12.98
C LEU A 196 3.45 3.12 -13.34
N ALA A 197 3.59 4.01 -12.36
CA ALA A 197 3.82 5.43 -12.60
C ALA A 197 5.14 5.68 -13.36
N ALA A 198 6.23 5.01 -12.97
CA ALA A 198 7.51 5.07 -13.69
C ALA A 198 7.37 4.49 -15.10
N PHE A 199 6.67 3.36 -15.25
CA PHE A 199 6.40 2.75 -16.55
C PHE A 199 5.66 3.70 -17.50
N VAL A 200 4.55 4.31 -17.07
CA VAL A 200 3.73 5.19 -17.93
C VAL A 200 4.42 6.51 -18.27
N ARG A 201 5.35 6.97 -17.42
CA ARG A 201 6.15 8.19 -17.67
C ARG A 201 7.49 7.93 -18.31
N LYS A 202 7.86 6.65 -18.48
CA LYS A 202 9.17 6.24 -19.05
C LYS A 202 10.36 6.81 -18.26
N CYS A 203 10.20 7.02 -16.96
CA CYS A 203 11.28 7.55 -16.13
C CYS A 203 12.14 6.42 -15.56
N ARG A 204 13.36 6.76 -15.14
CA ARG A 204 14.27 5.82 -14.48
C ARG A 204 13.68 5.34 -13.15
N LEU A 205 13.92 4.07 -12.85
CA LEU A 205 13.48 3.46 -11.62
C LEU A 205 14.65 2.82 -10.89
N VAL A 206 14.86 3.19 -9.64
CA VAL A 206 15.78 2.53 -8.73
C VAL A 206 14.97 1.70 -7.75
N ILE A 207 15.25 0.40 -7.67
CA ILE A 207 14.58 -0.51 -6.73
C ILE A 207 15.56 -0.87 -5.63
N SER A 208 15.11 -0.76 -4.38
CA SER A 208 15.83 -1.20 -3.18
C SER A 208 15.01 -2.22 -2.41
N GLY A 209 15.70 -3.12 -1.72
CA GLY A 209 15.11 -4.11 -0.83
C GLY A 209 14.42 -3.51 0.41
N PRO A 210 13.72 -4.34 1.18
CA PRO A 210 12.70 -3.91 2.15
C PRO A 210 13.24 -3.37 3.48
N THR A 211 14.51 -3.32 3.76
CA THR A 211 15.01 -2.78 5.04
C THR A 211 15.23 -1.28 4.93
N PHE A 212 14.18 -0.52 5.24
CA PHE A 212 14.32 0.93 5.38
C PHE A 212 15.08 1.28 6.65
N THR A 213 16.23 1.91 6.49
CA THR A 213 16.85 2.72 7.53
C THR A 213 17.08 4.13 7.00
N PRO A 214 16.94 5.19 7.82
CA PRO A 214 17.18 6.56 7.33
C PRO A 214 18.52 6.72 6.63
N LYS A 215 19.59 6.15 7.20
CA LYS A 215 20.95 6.20 6.63
C LYS A 215 21.04 5.56 5.24
N ASN A 216 20.47 4.34 5.09
CA ASN A 216 20.47 3.66 3.79
C ASN A 216 19.61 4.42 2.77
N TYR A 217 18.44 4.89 3.19
CA TYR A 217 17.54 5.67 2.33
C TYR A 217 18.25 6.92 1.78
N ILE A 218 18.88 7.73 2.65
CA ILE A 218 19.63 8.92 2.23
C ILE A 218 20.80 8.56 1.31
N SER A 219 21.55 7.50 1.64
CA SER A 219 22.64 7.01 0.78
C SER A 219 22.17 6.65 -0.63
N LEU A 220 20.99 6.03 -0.77
CA LEU A 220 20.38 5.72 -2.07
C LEU A 220 19.97 6.99 -2.83
N LEU A 221 19.34 7.96 -2.12
CA LEU A 221 18.98 9.25 -2.71
C LEU A 221 20.19 9.96 -3.30
N GLU A 222 21.30 9.98 -2.57
CA GLU A 222 22.56 10.61 -2.99
C GLU A 222 23.24 9.86 -4.14
N LYS A 223 23.41 8.53 -3.96
CA LYS A 223 24.12 7.68 -4.92
C LYS A 223 23.50 7.70 -6.30
N TYR A 224 22.17 7.61 -6.37
CA TYR A 224 21.45 7.52 -7.63
C TYR A 224 20.83 8.84 -8.08
N LYS A 225 21.08 9.95 -7.34
CA LYS A 225 20.51 11.28 -7.64
C LYS A 225 18.99 11.23 -7.78
N ILE A 226 18.34 10.54 -6.87
CA ILE A 226 16.88 10.37 -6.88
C ILE A 226 16.21 11.74 -6.83
N THR A 227 15.20 11.92 -7.69
CA THR A 227 14.43 13.18 -7.76
C THR A 227 13.06 13.04 -7.12
N ILE A 228 12.47 11.83 -7.11
CA ILE A 228 11.17 11.58 -6.50
C ILE A 228 11.17 10.27 -5.69
N SER A 229 10.54 10.29 -4.53
CA SER A 229 10.37 9.12 -3.68
C SER A 229 9.03 9.14 -2.96
N SER A 230 8.58 7.96 -2.55
CA SER A 230 7.35 7.78 -1.76
C SER A 230 7.66 7.08 -0.45
N ILE A 231 7.17 7.61 0.65
CA ILE A 231 7.34 7.01 1.99
C ILE A 231 6.03 7.01 2.77
N THR A 232 6.00 6.26 3.86
CA THR A 232 4.86 6.27 4.80
C THR A 232 5.06 7.29 5.92
N PRO A 233 4.02 7.73 6.64
CA PRO A 233 4.15 8.62 7.80
C PRO A 233 5.13 8.12 8.86
N LEU A 234 5.21 6.80 9.08
CA LEU A 234 6.17 6.21 9.99
C LEU A 234 7.62 6.45 9.53
N LEU A 235 7.87 6.32 8.23
CA LEU A 235 9.20 6.56 7.66
C LEU A 235 9.57 8.05 7.71
N VAL A 236 8.61 8.96 7.53
CA VAL A 236 8.81 10.41 7.76
C VAL A 236 9.27 10.66 9.19
N LYS A 237 8.57 10.09 10.17
CA LYS A 237 8.91 10.23 11.59
C LYS A 237 10.33 9.73 11.89
N ASN A 238 10.72 8.58 11.34
CA ASN A 238 12.05 8.02 11.50
C ASN A 238 13.12 8.90 10.84
N LEU A 239 12.82 9.45 9.67
CA LEU A 239 13.72 10.34 8.94
C LEU A 239 13.96 11.64 9.71
N LEU A 240 12.90 12.28 10.21
CA LEU A 240 13.01 13.51 11.02
C LEU A 240 13.72 13.32 12.36
N LYS A 241 13.62 12.14 12.96
CA LYS A 241 14.37 11.78 14.18
C LYS A 241 15.84 11.47 13.91
N SER A 242 16.19 11.14 12.69
CA SER A 242 17.55 10.84 12.30
C SER A 242 18.33 12.15 12.06
N ASN A 243 19.64 12.13 12.27
CA ASN A 243 20.50 13.27 11.90
C ASN A 243 20.88 13.25 10.40
N CYS A 244 20.06 12.58 9.55
CA CYS A 244 20.33 12.45 8.13
C CYS A 244 19.57 13.54 7.36
N ALA A 245 20.29 14.37 6.60
CA ALA A 245 19.68 15.40 5.76
C ALA A 245 19.22 14.83 4.42
N ILE A 246 18.06 15.27 3.94
CA ILE A 246 17.58 14.96 2.59
C ILE A 246 18.47 15.70 1.58
N PRO A 247 19.04 15.02 0.57
CA PRO A 247 19.88 15.66 -0.44
C PRO A 247 19.05 16.54 -1.38
N ASN A 248 19.67 17.60 -1.90
CA ASN A 248 19.02 18.54 -2.83
C ASN A 248 18.57 17.93 -4.16
N SER A 249 19.01 16.69 -4.47
CA SER A 249 18.53 15.97 -5.64
C SER A 249 17.06 15.56 -5.51
N LEU A 250 16.56 15.29 -4.28
CA LEU A 250 15.17 14.95 -4.05
C LEU A 250 14.30 16.21 -4.16
N LYS A 251 13.56 16.30 -5.25
CA LYS A 251 12.64 17.41 -5.53
C LYS A 251 11.25 17.14 -4.98
N THR A 252 10.78 15.90 -5.12
CA THR A 252 9.41 15.52 -4.81
C THR A 252 9.39 14.37 -3.80
N LEU A 253 8.62 14.54 -2.72
CA LEU A 253 8.34 13.51 -1.74
C LEU A 253 6.83 13.30 -1.62
N THR A 254 6.36 12.08 -1.86
CA THR A 254 4.96 11.73 -1.62
C THR A 254 4.83 10.92 -0.33
N VAL A 255 3.82 11.24 0.47
CA VAL A 255 3.54 10.53 1.73
C VAL A 255 2.12 9.99 1.70
N GLY A 256 1.97 8.69 1.98
CA GLY A 256 0.67 8.03 1.96
C GLY A 256 0.65 6.70 2.70
N GLY A 257 -0.53 6.06 2.70
CA GLY A 257 -0.74 4.78 3.36
C GLY A 257 -1.21 4.87 4.81
N ASP A 258 -1.09 6.05 5.44
CA ASP A 258 -1.63 6.37 6.76
C ASP A 258 -1.72 7.90 6.90
N PHE A 259 -2.29 8.38 8.02
CA PHE A 259 -2.37 9.81 8.35
C PHE A 259 -1.01 10.36 8.77
N LEU A 260 -0.57 11.45 8.12
CA LEU A 260 0.60 12.22 8.55
C LEU A 260 0.15 13.38 9.45
N ASN A 261 0.71 13.44 10.67
CA ASN A 261 0.46 14.56 11.56
C ASN A 261 0.96 15.88 10.93
N PRO A 262 0.12 16.94 10.89
CA PRO A 262 0.48 18.26 10.33
C PRO A 262 1.78 18.84 10.84
N THR A 263 2.14 18.57 12.10
CA THR A 263 3.43 18.99 12.68
C THR A 263 4.63 18.45 11.88
N TYR A 264 4.56 17.20 11.40
CA TYR A 264 5.65 16.64 10.57
C TYR A 264 5.66 17.23 9.15
N THR A 265 4.48 17.53 8.60
CA THR A 265 4.37 18.27 7.33
C THR A 265 5.05 19.62 7.43
N GLN A 266 4.73 20.39 8.48
CA GLN A 266 5.33 21.69 8.76
C GLN A 266 6.86 21.59 8.97
N GLN A 267 7.32 20.60 9.75
CA GLN A 267 8.75 20.37 9.98
C GLN A 267 9.50 20.06 8.68
N LEU A 268 8.96 19.19 7.83
CA LEU A 268 9.57 18.88 6.53
C LEU A 268 9.71 20.11 5.66
N LEU A 269 8.64 20.91 5.51
CA LEU A 269 8.64 22.11 4.68
C LEU A 269 9.55 23.21 5.22
N ASN A 270 9.66 23.34 6.56
CA ASN A 270 10.58 24.29 7.19
C ASN A 270 12.05 23.88 6.99
N LEU A 271 12.36 22.57 7.09
CA LEU A 271 13.72 22.05 6.90
C LEU A 271 14.15 22.03 5.44
N TYR A 272 13.19 21.80 4.52
CA TYR A 272 13.43 21.63 3.09
C TYR A 272 12.48 22.50 2.27
N PRO A 273 12.69 23.84 2.20
CA PRO A 273 11.77 24.79 1.57
C PRO A 273 11.55 24.56 0.06
N ASN A 274 12.48 23.89 -0.60
CA ASN A 274 12.40 23.58 -2.03
C ASN A 274 11.80 22.18 -2.31
N LEU A 275 11.38 21.46 -1.28
CA LEU A 275 10.81 20.12 -1.42
C LEU A 275 9.33 20.25 -1.79
N GLU A 276 8.95 19.67 -2.92
CA GLU A 276 7.55 19.45 -3.28
C GLU A 276 7.00 18.28 -2.45
N LEU A 277 6.23 18.59 -1.42
CA LEU A 277 5.64 17.59 -0.53
C LEU A 277 4.18 17.34 -0.89
N TYR A 278 3.85 16.08 -1.19
CA TYR A 278 2.50 15.64 -1.51
C TYR A 278 1.97 14.68 -0.46
N LEU A 279 0.83 15.00 0.16
CA LEU A 279 0.08 14.07 1.00
C LEU A 279 -0.97 13.37 0.14
N THR A 280 -1.07 12.04 0.26
CA THR A 280 -1.82 11.28 -0.71
C THR A 280 -2.76 10.29 -0.03
N TYR A 281 -4.04 10.27 -0.43
CA TYR A 281 -5.03 9.31 0.01
C TYR A 281 -5.36 8.29 -1.08
N GLY A 282 -5.62 7.08 -0.63
CA GLY A 282 -6.05 6.01 -1.51
C GLY A 282 -6.28 4.70 -0.80
N LEU A 283 -6.97 3.80 -1.48
CA LEU A 283 -7.26 2.45 -1.03
C LEU A 283 -7.18 1.49 -2.22
N THR A 284 -6.81 0.25 -1.96
CA THR A 284 -6.61 -0.74 -3.03
C THR A 284 -7.85 -0.90 -3.90
N GLU A 285 -9.04 -0.77 -3.34
CA GLU A 285 -10.33 -0.85 -4.00
C GLU A 285 -10.54 0.24 -5.06
N ALA A 286 -9.85 1.40 -4.93
CA ALA A 286 -10.00 2.53 -5.85
C ALA A 286 -8.93 2.60 -6.95
N GLY A 287 -7.95 1.71 -6.94
CA GLY A 287 -7.00 1.56 -8.02
C GLY A 287 -5.56 2.04 -7.94
N PRO A 288 -4.92 2.46 -6.82
CA PRO A 288 -5.40 2.80 -5.48
C PRO A 288 -5.55 4.32 -5.23
N ARG A 289 -5.04 5.20 -6.11
CA ARG A 289 -4.92 6.63 -5.84
C ARG A 289 -6.26 7.34 -5.99
N VAL A 290 -6.60 8.21 -5.05
CA VAL A 290 -7.89 8.93 -5.00
C VAL A 290 -7.70 10.44 -4.92
N ALA A 291 -6.94 10.94 -3.93
CA ALA A 291 -6.75 12.36 -3.70
C ALA A 291 -5.31 12.71 -3.37
N THR A 292 -4.93 13.96 -3.61
CA THR A 292 -3.57 14.47 -3.42
C THR A 292 -3.62 15.92 -2.93
N LEU A 293 -2.87 16.22 -1.86
CA LEU A 293 -2.59 17.56 -1.37
C LEU A 293 -1.17 17.95 -1.75
N ALA A 294 -0.99 19.02 -2.50
CA ALA A 294 0.32 19.64 -2.73
C ALA A 294 0.68 20.54 -1.54
N ALA A 295 1.09 19.94 -0.42
CA ALA A 295 1.23 20.63 0.86
C ALA A 295 2.22 21.81 0.82
N HIS A 296 3.21 21.78 -0.07
CA HIS A 296 4.16 22.88 -0.29
C HIS A 296 3.52 24.13 -0.91
N ASN A 297 2.32 24.02 -1.49
CA ASN A 297 1.56 25.12 -2.08
C ASN A 297 0.34 25.53 -1.25
N GLU A 298 0.12 24.86 -0.11
CA GLU A 298 -1.08 25.05 0.69
C GLU A 298 -0.77 25.72 2.04
N PRO A 299 -1.71 26.48 2.59
CA PRO A 299 -1.57 27.02 3.93
C PRO A 299 -1.66 25.91 4.99
N VAL A 300 -1.11 26.16 6.18
CA VAL A 300 -0.98 25.17 7.28
C VAL A 300 -2.34 24.56 7.68
N GLU A 301 -3.41 25.33 7.58
CA GLU A 301 -4.78 24.92 7.90
C GLU A 301 -5.27 23.74 7.04
N LYS A 302 -4.71 23.61 5.82
CA LYS A 302 -5.04 22.50 4.90
C LYS A 302 -4.21 21.24 5.15
N PHE A 303 -3.20 21.24 6.01
CA PHE A 303 -2.34 20.06 6.26
C PHE A 303 -3.04 18.88 6.94
N LEU A 304 -4.25 19.08 7.48
CA LEU A 304 -5.12 18.00 7.94
C LEU A 304 -5.89 17.31 6.80
N SER A 305 -5.92 17.94 5.62
CA SER A 305 -6.58 17.41 4.44
C SER A 305 -5.67 16.38 3.72
N VAL A 306 -6.28 15.47 2.99
CA VAL A 306 -5.61 14.61 2.02
C VAL A 306 -5.69 15.18 0.60
N GLY A 307 -6.14 16.43 0.47
CA GLY A 307 -6.21 17.20 -0.75
C GLY A 307 -7.51 17.04 -1.53
N LEU A 308 -7.40 17.35 -2.82
CA LEU A 308 -8.50 17.28 -3.77
C LEU A 308 -8.51 15.92 -4.49
N PRO A 309 -9.68 15.45 -4.94
CA PRO A 309 -9.79 14.29 -5.79
C PRO A 309 -8.95 14.45 -7.08
N MET A 310 -8.30 13.37 -7.51
CA MET A 310 -7.60 13.38 -8.79
C MET A 310 -8.57 13.49 -9.98
N GLU A 311 -8.07 13.90 -11.13
CA GLU A 311 -8.82 13.91 -12.39
C GLU A 311 -9.53 12.55 -12.62
N GLY A 312 -10.83 12.59 -12.95
CA GLY A 312 -11.64 11.39 -13.20
C GLY A 312 -11.98 10.58 -11.96
N VAL A 313 -11.86 11.19 -10.78
CA VAL A 313 -12.35 10.64 -9.52
C VAL A 313 -13.41 11.59 -8.97
N GLU A 314 -14.64 11.11 -8.89
CA GLU A 314 -15.74 11.84 -8.26
C GLU A 314 -15.96 11.30 -6.84
N VAL A 315 -16.26 12.21 -5.93
CA VAL A 315 -16.49 11.86 -4.51
C VAL A 315 -17.78 12.47 -4.00
N SER A 316 -18.43 11.76 -3.10
CA SER A 316 -19.58 12.25 -2.34
C SER A 316 -19.59 11.64 -0.94
N LEU A 317 -20.38 12.22 -0.04
CA LEU A 317 -20.56 11.71 1.32
C LEU A 317 -21.93 11.05 1.47
N LYS A 318 -21.94 9.78 1.86
CA LYS A 318 -23.13 9.14 2.38
C LYS A 318 -23.22 9.45 3.88
N LYS A 319 -24.07 10.41 4.22
CA LYS A 319 -24.28 10.82 5.61
C LYS A 319 -24.81 9.65 6.45
N LEU A 320 -24.31 9.50 7.65
CA LEU A 320 -24.82 8.52 8.62
C LEU A 320 -26.04 9.05 9.38
N ASN A 321 -26.04 10.36 9.70
CA ASN A 321 -27.18 11.10 10.23
C ASN A 321 -27.37 12.41 9.44
N ILE A 322 -28.57 12.96 9.44
CA ILE A 322 -28.93 14.16 8.63
C ILE A 322 -28.10 15.39 9.04
N ASP A 323 -27.84 15.54 10.32
CA ASP A 323 -27.13 16.70 10.90
C ASP A 323 -25.61 16.57 10.89
N ASP A 324 -25.04 15.42 10.47
CA ASP A 324 -23.60 15.20 10.43
C ASP A 324 -22.96 15.98 9.26
N ASN A 325 -21.86 16.70 9.55
CA ASN A 325 -21.01 17.28 8.51
C ASN A 325 -20.10 16.21 7.87
N SER A 326 -19.95 15.05 8.52
CA SER A 326 -19.16 13.91 8.05
C SER A 326 -20.06 12.81 7.48
N GLY A 327 -19.48 12.01 6.58
CA GLY A 327 -20.15 10.85 6.00
C GLY A 327 -19.17 9.82 5.48
N GLU A 328 -19.67 8.64 5.13
CA GLU A 328 -18.87 7.65 4.43
C GLU A 328 -18.50 8.19 3.05
N LEU A 329 -17.20 8.18 2.73
CA LEU A 329 -16.73 8.57 1.41
C LEU A 329 -17.17 7.55 0.37
N ILE A 330 -17.91 8.01 -0.62
CA ILE A 330 -18.30 7.26 -1.81
C ILE A 330 -17.42 7.75 -2.96
N ILE A 331 -16.83 6.81 -3.69
CA ILE A 331 -15.95 7.11 -4.83
C ILE A 331 -16.55 6.54 -6.09
N THR A 332 -16.67 7.35 -7.13
CA THR A 332 -17.00 6.93 -8.48
C THR A 332 -15.80 7.18 -9.40
N SER A 333 -15.30 6.13 -10.03
CA SER A 333 -14.18 6.18 -10.98
C SER A 333 -14.12 4.93 -11.84
N ASP A 334 -13.59 5.06 -13.06
CA ASP A 334 -13.31 3.94 -13.97
C ASP A 334 -12.08 3.10 -13.53
N THR A 335 -11.40 3.51 -12.43
CA THR A 335 -10.22 2.82 -11.90
C THR A 335 -10.51 1.90 -10.71
N ILE A 336 -11.75 1.84 -10.24
CA ILE A 336 -12.11 0.96 -9.11
C ILE A 336 -11.98 -0.53 -9.47
N LEU A 337 -11.95 -1.35 -8.44
CA LEU A 337 -11.89 -2.80 -8.59
C LEU A 337 -13.09 -3.35 -9.37
N LYS A 338 -12.87 -4.44 -10.11
CA LYS A 338 -13.95 -5.21 -10.76
C LYS A 338 -14.80 -5.95 -9.72
N LYS A 339 -14.15 -6.54 -8.71
CA LYS A 339 -14.77 -7.22 -7.57
C LYS A 339 -13.76 -7.56 -6.49
N LYS A 340 -14.23 -7.84 -5.29
CA LYS A 340 -13.46 -8.56 -4.27
C LYS A 340 -13.34 -10.03 -4.63
N VAL A 341 -12.19 -10.63 -4.33
CA VAL A 341 -11.89 -12.06 -4.53
C VAL A 341 -11.29 -12.65 -3.27
N GLY A 342 -11.44 -13.95 -3.09
CA GLY A 342 -11.00 -14.67 -1.90
C GLY A 342 -12.17 -15.29 -1.15
N ARG A 343 -11.93 -15.72 0.11
CA ARG A 343 -12.95 -16.21 1.03
C ARG A 343 -13.24 -15.16 2.09
N ASP A 344 -14.47 -15.13 2.57
CA ASP A 344 -14.89 -14.45 3.81
C ASP A 344 -14.59 -12.95 3.92
N PHE A 345 -14.65 -12.19 2.81
CA PHE A 345 -14.69 -10.74 2.92
C PHE A 345 -16.07 -10.27 3.40
N LYS A 346 -16.08 -9.46 4.47
CA LYS A 346 -17.31 -8.85 4.98
C LYS A 346 -17.72 -7.68 4.08
N GLY A 347 -18.87 -7.80 3.46
CA GLY A 347 -19.48 -6.75 2.62
C GLY A 347 -18.84 -6.60 1.23
N ASN A 348 -19.65 -6.17 0.28
CA ASN A 348 -19.19 -5.78 -1.05
C ASN A 348 -19.00 -4.25 -1.05
N PRO A 349 -17.80 -3.71 -1.31
CA PRO A 349 -17.62 -2.27 -1.38
C PRO A 349 -18.32 -1.63 -2.59
N ILE A 350 -18.64 -2.40 -3.64
CA ILE A 350 -19.29 -1.90 -4.85
C ILE A 350 -20.77 -1.63 -4.54
N VAL A 351 -21.17 -0.36 -4.68
CA VAL A 351 -22.53 0.12 -4.39
C VAL A 351 -23.27 0.62 -5.63
N GLY A 352 -22.58 0.69 -6.77
CA GLY A 352 -23.15 1.11 -8.05
C GLY A 352 -22.18 0.90 -9.20
N PRO A 353 -22.54 1.24 -10.44
CA PRO A 353 -21.65 1.22 -11.59
C PRO A 353 -20.43 2.11 -11.32
N ASN A 354 -19.23 1.55 -11.40
CA ASN A 354 -17.97 2.26 -11.11
C ASN A 354 -17.96 3.02 -9.78
N THR A 355 -18.73 2.56 -8.78
CA THR A 355 -18.90 3.27 -7.51
C THR A 355 -18.68 2.34 -6.33
N ILE A 356 -17.86 2.79 -5.38
CA ILE A 356 -17.56 2.07 -4.13
C ILE A 356 -17.86 2.91 -2.90
N ALA A 357 -18.29 2.24 -1.84
CA ALA A 357 -18.31 2.73 -0.47
C ALA A 357 -16.98 2.34 0.21
N THR A 358 -16.26 3.32 0.74
CA THR A 358 -14.88 3.10 1.20
C THR A 358 -14.77 2.51 2.60
N GLY A 359 -15.80 2.67 3.41
CA GLY A 359 -15.75 2.41 4.86
C GLY A 359 -14.96 3.48 5.63
N ASP A 360 -14.51 4.54 4.98
CA ASP A 360 -13.78 5.66 5.56
C ASP A 360 -14.70 6.86 5.73
N LEU A 361 -14.68 7.50 6.89
CA LEU A 361 -15.42 8.74 7.19
C LEU A 361 -14.62 9.96 6.78
N PHE A 362 -15.28 10.89 6.11
CA PHE A 362 -14.71 12.14 5.66
C PHE A 362 -15.62 13.32 5.92
N GLU A 363 -15.02 14.50 5.98
CA GLU A 363 -15.64 15.79 5.74
C GLU A 363 -15.11 16.35 4.43
N ILE A 364 -15.94 17.11 3.71
CA ILE A 364 -15.55 17.85 2.51
C ILE A 364 -15.84 19.33 2.80
N ASP A 365 -14.84 20.18 2.68
CA ASP A 365 -15.03 21.61 2.86
C ASP A 365 -15.61 22.29 1.59
N LEU A 366 -15.86 23.58 1.68
CA LEU A 366 -16.46 24.36 0.58
C LEU A 366 -15.56 24.43 -0.66
N ASP A 367 -14.26 24.27 -0.50
CA ASP A 367 -13.27 24.25 -1.59
C ASP A 367 -13.07 22.85 -2.17
N GLY A 368 -13.74 21.82 -1.62
CA GLY A 368 -13.68 20.42 -2.06
C GLY A 368 -12.55 19.59 -1.44
N TYR A 369 -11.81 20.13 -0.47
CA TYR A 369 -10.75 19.37 0.23
C TYR A 369 -11.33 18.29 1.12
N LEU A 370 -10.67 17.12 1.10
CA LEU A 370 -11.09 15.92 1.82
C LEU A 370 -10.35 15.78 3.15
N TYR A 371 -11.10 15.71 4.25
CA TYR A 371 -10.58 15.53 5.61
C TYR A 371 -10.96 14.17 6.16
N PHE A 372 -9.98 13.29 6.34
CA PHE A 372 -10.18 11.96 6.90
C PHE A 372 -10.52 12.02 8.40
N LYS A 373 -11.63 11.40 8.80
CA LYS A 373 -12.12 11.36 10.20
C LYS A 373 -12.00 9.99 10.86
N GLY A 374 -11.57 8.97 10.12
CA GLY A 374 -11.40 7.61 10.61
C GLY A 374 -12.13 6.57 9.77
N ARG A 375 -12.03 5.31 10.18
CA ARG A 375 -12.79 4.22 9.55
C ARG A 375 -14.09 3.95 10.28
N ILE A 376 -15.13 3.61 9.55
CA ILE A 376 -16.42 3.19 10.14
C ILE A 376 -16.20 1.98 11.07
N SER A 377 -15.35 1.03 10.67
CA SER A 377 -14.97 -0.13 11.48
C SER A 377 -14.15 0.20 12.74
N ASP A 378 -13.58 1.38 12.81
CA ASP A 378 -12.79 1.85 13.95
C ASP A 378 -13.65 2.55 15.03
N PHE A 379 -14.95 2.70 14.79
CA PHE A 379 -15.87 3.15 15.80
C PHE A 379 -16.39 1.97 16.62
N ILE A 380 -16.40 2.15 17.92
CA ILE A 380 -17.00 1.22 18.87
C ILE A 380 -18.05 1.94 19.69
N ILE A 381 -19.00 1.21 20.24
CA ILE A 381 -19.92 1.73 21.23
C ILE A 381 -19.39 1.31 22.60
N THR A 382 -19.13 2.30 23.45
CA THR A 382 -18.65 2.14 24.83
C THR A 382 -19.51 2.95 25.76
N ASN A 383 -20.13 2.32 26.76
CA ASN A 383 -21.08 2.94 27.67
C ASN A 383 -22.22 3.72 26.95
N GLY A 384 -22.73 3.16 25.84
CA GLY A 384 -23.78 3.77 25.02
C GLY A 384 -23.33 4.93 24.13
N GLU A 385 -22.04 5.28 24.12
CA GLU A 385 -21.50 6.38 23.31
C GLU A 385 -20.59 5.86 22.20
N LYS A 386 -20.61 6.54 21.04
CA LYS A 386 -19.78 6.21 19.90
C LYS A 386 -18.37 6.79 20.07
N VAL A 387 -17.36 5.92 20.09
CA VAL A 387 -15.95 6.28 20.30
C VAL A 387 -15.14 5.95 19.04
N SER A 388 -14.31 6.88 18.58
CA SER A 388 -13.41 6.71 17.45
C SER A 388 -12.03 6.25 17.90
N LEU A 389 -11.70 4.99 17.65
CA LEU A 389 -10.38 4.43 17.97
C LEU A 389 -9.27 5.06 17.12
N SER A 390 -9.56 5.47 15.88
CA SER A 390 -8.60 6.17 15.02
C SER A 390 -8.26 7.56 15.57
N SER A 391 -9.25 8.32 16.04
CA SER A 391 -9.03 9.63 16.67
C SER A 391 -8.15 9.50 17.91
N ILE A 392 -8.43 8.50 18.76
CA ILE A 392 -7.63 8.20 19.95
C ILE A 392 -6.19 7.83 19.55
N ARG A 393 -6.00 6.96 18.58
CA ARG A 393 -4.64 6.62 18.09
C ARG A 393 -3.89 7.85 17.60
N ASN A 394 -4.54 8.71 16.81
CA ASN A 394 -3.92 9.91 16.28
C ASN A 394 -3.51 10.89 17.38
N LEU A 395 -4.41 11.11 18.36
CA LEU A 395 -4.16 11.98 19.51
C LEU A 395 -2.95 11.49 20.31
N ILE A 396 -2.89 10.19 20.62
CA ILE A 396 -1.80 9.63 21.43
C ILE A 396 -0.51 9.51 20.63
N ASN A 397 -0.56 9.24 19.31
CA ASN A 397 0.62 9.25 18.45
C ASN A 397 1.31 10.63 18.36
N SER A 398 0.58 11.72 18.65
CA SER A 398 1.15 13.07 18.66
C SER A 398 1.96 13.38 19.93
N LEU A 399 1.85 12.56 20.98
CA LEU A 399 2.57 12.77 22.23
C LEU A 399 4.08 12.55 22.08
N PRO A 400 4.92 13.36 22.76
CA PRO A 400 6.36 13.16 22.75
C PRO A 400 6.75 11.76 23.24
N GLY A 401 7.75 11.16 22.60
CA GLY A 401 8.26 9.82 22.96
C GLY A 401 7.39 8.64 22.50
N VAL A 402 6.18 8.86 21.99
CA VAL A 402 5.35 7.80 21.42
C VAL A 402 5.80 7.48 20.01
N TYR A 403 6.17 6.23 19.78
CA TYR A 403 6.59 5.74 18.46
C TYR A 403 5.40 5.29 17.62
N LYS A 404 4.51 4.46 18.19
CA LYS A 404 3.32 3.91 17.55
C LYS A 404 2.25 3.61 18.58
N VAL A 405 0.99 3.69 18.16
CA VAL A 405 -0.17 3.30 18.97
C VAL A 405 -1.04 2.32 18.20
N THR A 406 -1.52 1.28 18.87
CA THR A 406 -2.55 0.39 18.34
C THR A 406 -3.67 0.20 19.35
N THR A 407 -4.89 -0.01 18.86
CA THR A 407 -6.07 -0.29 19.68
C THR A 407 -6.56 -1.69 19.36
N GLN A 408 -6.99 -2.43 20.37
CA GLN A 408 -7.55 -3.77 20.24
C GLN A 408 -8.95 -3.78 20.84
N PRO A 409 -9.99 -3.57 20.03
CA PRO A 409 -11.37 -3.64 20.50
C PRO A 409 -11.81 -5.08 20.71
N TYR A 410 -12.68 -5.30 21.69
CA TYR A 410 -13.35 -6.56 21.94
C TYR A 410 -14.75 -6.33 22.48
N GLN A 411 -15.66 -7.20 22.11
CA GLN A 411 -17.05 -7.14 22.56
C GLN A 411 -17.17 -7.70 23.97
N VAL A 412 -17.85 -6.99 24.85
CA VAL A 412 -18.14 -7.44 26.23
C VAL A 412 -19.58 -7.92 26.38
N GLU A 413 -20.52 -7.25 25.69
CA GLU A 413 -21.94 -7.63 25.60
C GLU A 413 -22.43 -7.31 24.19
N GLU A 414 -23.65 -7.72 23.84
CA GLU A 414 -24.21 -7.43 22.53
C GLU A 414 -24.33 -5.91 22.31
N GLY A 415 -23.61 -5.40 21.30
CA GLY A 415 -23.57 -3.96 21.00
C GLY A 415 -22.65 -3.11 21.89
N GLU A 416 -22.02 -3.67 22.94
CA GLU A 416 -21.10 -2.98 23.84
C GLU A 416 -19.67 -3.47 23.69
N TYR A 417 -18.74 -2.54 23.51
CA TYR A 417 -17.32 -2.82 23.30
C TYR A 417 -16.44 -2.14 24.34
N LYS A 418 -15.29 -2.76 24.60
CA LYS A 418 -14.14 -2.15 25.26
C LYS A 418 -12.93 -2.27 24.36
N TYR A 419 -11.86 -1.56 24.67
CA TYR A 419 -10.62 -1.69 23.93
C TYR A 419 -9.40 -1.57 24.85
N ASP A 420 -8.33 -2.25 24.47
CA ASP A 420 -7.00 -2.10 25.03
C ASP A 420 -6.17 -1.17 24.14
N LEU A 421 -5.33 -0.36 24.79
CA LEU A 421 -4.42 0.57 24.14
C LEU A 421 -2.99 0.05 24.28
N ASN A 422 -2.35 -0.26 23.17
CA ASN A 422 -0.94 -0.66 23.14
C ASN A 422 -0.11 0.49 22.58
N ILE A 423 0.88 0.94 23.35
CA ILE A 423 1.72 2.07 23.04
C ILE A 423 3.16 1.60 22.93
N TYR A 424 3.81 1.96 21.85
CA TYR A 424 5.22 1.68 21.62
C TYR A 424 6.03 2.94 21.78
N ILE A 425 7.05 2.93 22.64
CA ILE A 425 7.88 4.10 23.01
C ILE A 425 9.35 3.88 22.68
N ASP A 426 10.06 4.96 22.40
CA ASP A 426 11.48 4.89 22.06
C ASP A 426 12.39 4.67 23.28
N ASN A 427 11.93 5.09 24.48
CA ASN A 427 12.71 5.00 25.72
C ASN A 427 11.96 4.16 26.76
N GLU A 428 12.66 3.25 27.44
CA GLU A 428 12.07 2.30 28.40
C GLU A 428 12.06 2.79 29.86
N ASP A 429 12.29 4.06 30.12
CA ASP A 429 12.28 4.57 31.48
C ASP A 429 10.89 4.36 32.13
N LEU A 430 10.88 3.68 33.28
CA LEU A 430 9.67 3.36 34.06
C LEU A 430 8.91 4.61 34.50
N TYR A 431 9.62 5.68 34.85
CA TYR A 431 9.03 6.96 35.23
C TYR A 431 8.27 7.59 34.07
N MET A 432 8.84 7.56 32.88
CA MET A 432 8.19 8.03 31.66
C MET A 432 6.95 7.19 31.30
N LYS A 433 6.94 5.89 31.56
CA LYS A 433 5.77 5.02 31.31
C LYS A 433 4.56 5.42 32.17
N GLU A 434 4.75 5.68 33.45
CA GLU A 434 3.65 6.07 34.34
C GLU A 434 3.17 7.50 34.08
N GLU A 435 4.08 8.42 33.80
CA GLU A 435 3.72 9.78 33.41
C GLU A 435 2.94 9.80 32.09
N LEU A 436 3.36 9.02 31.12
CA LEU A 436 2.66 8.87 29.83
C LEU A 436 1.24 8.35 30.03
N LYS A 437 1.04 7.31 30.85
CA LYS A 437 -0.29 6.80 31.17
C LYS A 437 -1.17 7.87 31.82
N LYS A 438 -0.62 8.63 32.76
CA LYS A 438 -1.34 9.73 33.43
C LYS A 438 -1.76 10.81 32.42
N ASN A 439 -0.85 11.21 31.53
CA ASN A 439 -1.12 12.19 30.48
C ASN A 439 -2.22 11.72 29.54
N ILE A 440 -2.21 10.44 29.14
CA ILE A 440 -3.25 9.86 28.30
C ILE A 440 -4.61 9.90 28.98
N TYR A 441 -4.71 9.52 30.25
CA TYR A 441 -5.98 9.58 31.00
C TYR A 441 -6.50 11.00 31.16
N GLN A 442 -5.63 12.01 31.16
CA GLN A 442 -6.02 13.43 31.20
C GLN A 442 -6.47 13.95 29.82
N LEU A 443 -5.94 13.43 28.74
CA LEU A 443 -6.28 13.83 27.38
C LEU A 443 -7.59 13.23 26.90
N LEU A 444 -7.89 11.99 27.30
CA LEU A 444 -9.07 11.26 26.85
C LEU A 444 -10.31 11.60 27.67
N LEU A 445 -11.44 11.76 26.98
CA LEU A 445 -12.74 11.86 27.62
C LEU A 445 -13.04 10.57 28.38
N ARG A 446 -13.98 10.63 29.33
CA ARG A 446 -14.30 9.49 30.23
C ARG A 446 -14.72 8.23 29.43
N ASN A 447 -15.52 8.40 28.41
CA ASN A 447 -15.99 7.36 27.50
C ASN A 447 -14.92 6.84 26.52
N GLU A 448 -13.87 7.64 26.26
CA GLU A 448 -12.75 7.28 25.40
C GLU A 448 -11.65 6.49 26.11
N ARG A 449 -11.73 6.35 27.44
CA ARG A 449 -10.67 5.70 28.22
C ARG A 449 -10.58 4.21 27.92
N PRO A 450 -9.37 3.69 27.60
CA PRO A 450 -9.18 2.27 27.36
C PRO A 450 -9.40 1.44 28.63
N TYR A 451 -9.74 0.16 28.45
CA TYR A 451 -9.81 -0.79 29.56
C TYR A 451 -8.43 -1.05 30.15
N ALA A 452 -7.42 -1.19 29.28
CA ALA A 452 -6.03 -1.35 29.70
C ALA A 452 -5.09 -0.53 28.80
N ILE A 453 -4.02 0.02 29.41
CA ILE A 453 -2.90 0.65 28.68
C ILE A 453 -1.67 -0.23 28.88
N ARG A 454 -1.13 -0.74 27.75
CA ARG A 454 0.13 -1.48 27.74
C ARG A 454 1.19 -0.68 27.00
N VAL A 455 2.36 -0.56 27.61
CA VAL A 455 3.49 0.20 27.05
C VAL A 455 4.63 -0.74 26.75
N TYR A 456 5.08 -0.74 25.49
CA TYR A 456 6.11 -1.62 24.96
C TYR A 456 7.28 -0.81 24.39
N PRO A 457 8.51 -1.37 24.34
CA PRO A 457 9.59 -0.77 23.58
C PRO A 457 9.31 -0.80 22.08
N ALA A 458 9.76 0.21 21.34
CA ALA A 458 9.57 0.31 19.89
C ALA A 458 10.14 -0.92 19.13
N GLN A 459 11.20 -1.54 19.66
CA GLN A 459 11.80 -2.76 19.11
C GLN A 459 10.85 -3.96 19.09
N ALA A 460 9.86 -4.00 19.97
CA ALA A 460 8.87 -5.07 20.00
C ALA A 460 7.97 -5.11 18.74
N ILE A 461 7.91 -4.04 17.95
CA ILE A 461 7.14 -4.00 16.69
C ILE A 461 7.76 -4.93 15.63
N GLN A 462 9.07 -5.16 15.66
CA GLN A 462 9.77 -6.00 14.67
C GLN A 462 9.52 -7.50 14.90
N ALA A 463 9.08 -7.90 16.08
CA ALA A 463 8.83 -9.30 16.44
C ALA A 463 7.44 -9.82 15.99
N HIS A 464 6.54 -8.95 15.51
CA HIS A 464 5.15 -9.29 15.15
C HIS A 464 4.79 -8.97 13.69
N LYS A 465 5.78 -8.83 12.80
CA LYS A 465 5.56 -8.69 11.35
C LYS A 465 5.93 -9.94 10.56
#